data_df5499ebd5b5929d069ecad2aa4fecd0
#
_entry.id   df5499ebd5b5929d069ecad2aa4fecd0
#
_cell.length_a   1.000
_cell.length_b   1.000
_cell.length_c   1.000
_cell.angle_alpha   90.00
_cell.angle_beta   90.00
_cell.angle_gamma   90.00
#
_symmetry.space_group_name_H-M   'P 1'
#
loop_
_entity.id
_entity.type
_entity.pdbx_description
1 polymer ?
#
loop_
_entity_poly.entity_id
_entity_poly.type
_entity_poly.pdbx_seq_one_letter_code
_entity_poly.pdbx_strand_id
1 'polypeptide(L)'
;MITIEKGLLILESILLAVTIVLLLYSIREGRQRKNLLLEIGKTTKILTRQEYFLTVIDSMMDAKEEIIGCITGRHPTGDDQKIVRDVVENIERLVKKGVRIRYLMPKFPDRLRIGYLYTQAGAEVRYSSCLMVHNIRFILIDERLVVIGIPEIIGEKEATKKGYRIPSEGLAMILKGHFNACGKQLSFAEYLREVISQSGATPKILAHELQIDEEELERLAG
;
A
#
# COMPACT_ATOMS: atom_id res chain seq x y z
N MET A 1 59.97 -8.94 20.11
CA MET A 1 59.03 -10.06 19.95
C MET A 1 57.85 -10.00 20.90
N ILE A 2 57.99 -9.84 22.22
CA ILE A 2 56.92 -9.84 23.24
C ILE A 2 55.81 -8.74 22.99
N THR A 3 56.15 -7.60 22.37
CA THR A 3 55.20 -6.51 22.07
C THR A 3 54.28 -6.82 20.90
N ILE A 4 54.72 -7.57 19.89
CA ILE A 4 53.92 -7.95 18.71
C ILE A 4 52.92 -9.05 19.08
N GLU A 5 53.31 -10.02 19.89
CA GLU A 5 52.45 -11.09 20.37
C GLU A 5 51.29 -10.52 21.24
N LYS A 6 51.59 -9.57 22.12
CA LYS A 6 50.57 -8.87 22.93
C LYS A 6 49.60 -8.05 22.07
N GLY A 7 50.10 -7.40 21.01
CA GLY A 7 49.28 -6.68 20.06
C GLY A 7 48.33 -7.61 19.28
N LEU A 8 48.81 -8.78 18.89
CA LEU A 8 47.98 -9.78 18.21
C LEU A 8 46.89 -10.35 19.10
N LEU A 9 47.20 -10.68 20.36
CA LEU A 9 46.22 -11.13 21.35
C LEU A 9 45.12 -10.11 21.64
N ILE A 10 45.46 -8.83 21.68
CA ILE A 10 44.47 -7.75 21.86
C ILE A 10 43.57 -7.69 20.63
N LEU A 11 44.14 -7.75 19.42
CA LEU A 11 43.36 -7.73 18.19
C LEU A 11 42.41 -8.91 18.07
N GLU A 12 42.86 -10.12 18.39
CA GLU A 12 42.02 -11.32 18.42
C GLU A 12 40.87 -11.20 19.43
N SER A 13 41.16 -10.64 20.62
CA SER A 13 40.14 -10.42 21.65
C SER A 13 39.07 -9.43 21.19
N ILE A 14 39.44 -8.36 20.49
CA ILE A 14 38.51 -7.37 19.91
C ILE A 14 37.67 -8.01 18.83
N LEU A 15 38.29 -8.74 17.88
CA LEU A 15 37.59 -9.45 16.82
C LEU A 15 36.58 -10.45 17.38
N LEU A 16 36.96 -11.22 18.40
CA LEU A 16 36.08 -12.16 19.05
C LEU A 16 34.88 -11.45 19.71
N ALA A 17 35.14 -10.34 20.43
CA ALA A 17 34.07 -9.57 21.04
C ALA A 17 33.09 -9.01 19.99
N VAL A 18 33.57 -8.44 18.89
CA VAL A 18 32.76 -7.96 17.78
C VAL A 18 31.92 -9.09 17.17
N THR A 19 32.54 -10.24 16.96
CA THR A 19 31.85 -11.43 16.39
C THR A 19 30.73 -11.89 17.32
N ILE A 20 30.95 -11.94 18.63
CA ILE A 20 29.93 -12.30 19.62
C ILE A 20 28.76 -11.30 19.58
N VAL A 21 29.04 -10.00 19.53
CA VAL A 21 27.99 -8.95 19.46
C VAL A 21 27.16 -9.11 18.18
N LEU A 22 27.81 -9.31 17.03
CA LEU A 22 27.12 -9.52 15.75
C LEU A 22 26.26 -10.80 15.76
N LEU A 23 26.77 -11.87 16.38
CA LEU A 23 26.03 -13.13 16.55
C LEU A 23 24.79 -12.95 17.43
N LEU A 24 24.93 -12.27 18.54
CA LEU A 24 23.81 -11.95 19.44
C LEU A 24 22.76 -11.08 18.74
N TYR A 25 23.21 -10.09 17.98
CA TYR A 25 22.31 -9.26 17.17
C TYR A 25 21.54 -10.10 16.13
N SER A 26 22.24 -10.95 15.38
CA SER A 26 21.65 -11.85 14.39
C SER A 26 20.62 -12.82 15.00
N ILE A 27 20.96 -13.40 16.16
CA ILE A 27 20.03 -14.29 16.89
C ILE A 27 18.78 -13.54 17.35
N ARG A 28 18.93 -12.30 17.84
CA ARG A 28 17.82 -11.46 18.27
C ARG A 28 16.90 -11.13 17.09
N GLU A 29 17.47 -10.73 15.97
CA GLU A 29 16.71 -10.45 14.73
C GLU A 29 15.98 -11.70 14.23
N GLY A 30 16.65 -12.85 14.20
CA GLY A 30 16.05 -14.13 13.81
C GLY A 30 14.87 -14.54 14.71
N ARG A 31 14.97 -14.30 16.03
CA ARG A 31 13.86 -14.55 16.97
C ARG A 31 12.68 -13.60 16.73
N GLN A 32 12.92 -12.33 16.45
CA GLN A 32 11.86 -11.37 16.12
C GLN A 32 11.11 -11.77 14.84
N ARG A 33 11.83 -12.15 13.79
CA ARG A 33 11.24 -12.64 12.54
C ARG A 33 10.41 -13.92 12.76
N LYS A 34 10.93 -14.87 13.55
CA LYS A 34 10.22 -16.11 13.89
C LYS A 34 8.95 -15.84 14.68
N ASN A 35 8.98 -14.95 15.66
CA ASN A 35 7.81 -14.59 16.44
C ASN A 35 6.73 -13.93 15.58
N LEU A 36 7.13 -13.01 14.67
CA LEU A 36 6.24 -12.40 13.71
C LEU A 36 5.55 -13.44 12.80
N LEU A 37 6.32 -14.40 12.28
CA LEU A 37 5.78 -15.48 11.43
C LEU A 37 4.79 -16.37 12.21
N LEU A 38 5.07 -16.66 13.49
CA LEU A 38 4.18 -17.44 14.34
C LEU A 38 2.88 -16.66 14.66
N GLU A 39 2.98 -15.37 14.93
CA GLU A 39 1.83 -14.50 15.15
C GLU A 39 0.93 -14.45 13.91
N ILE A 40 1.52 -14.18 12.75
CA ILE A 40 0.83 -14.17 11.45
C ILE A 40 0.14 -15.51 11.20
N GLY A 41 0.85 -16.62 11.40
CA GLY A 41 0.33 -17.97 11.12
C GLY A 41 -0.87 -18.36 12.02
N LYS A 42 -0.93 -17.88 13.25
CA LYS A 42 -2.01 -18.22 14.20
C LYS A 42 -3.32 -17.48 13.94
N THR A 43 -3.25 -16.28 13.37
CA THR A 43 -4.39 -15.35 13.29
C THR A 43 -4.78 -14.99 11.86
N THR A 44 -4.02 -15.48 10.88
CA THR A 44 -4.30 -15.21 9.46
C THR A 44 -5.56 -15.92 9.01
N LYS A 45 -6.54 -15.16 8.55
CA LYS A 45 -7.72 -15.70 7.85
C LYS A 45 -7.47 -15.64 6.34
N ILE A 46 -7.59 -16.79 5.67
CA ILE A 46 -7.57 -16.89 4.21
C ILE A 46 -8.97 -16.55 3.69
N LEU A 47 -9.04 -15.71 2.67
CA LEU A 47 -10.26 -15.16 2.11
C LEU A 47 -10.37 -15.54 0.63
N THR A 48 -11.56 -15.91 0.19
CA THR A 48 -11.92 -15.93 -1.23
C THR A 48 -11.97 -14.48 -1.79
N ARG A 49 -12.10 -14.33 -3.11
CA ARG A 49 -12.21 -12.99 -3.73
C ARG A 49 -13.37 -12.17 -3.14
N GLN A 50 -14.56 -12.77 -3.02
CA GLN A 50 -15.73 -12.06 -2.47
C GLN A 50 -15.52 -11.69 -1.00
N GLU A 51 -15.05 -12.66 -0.20
CA GLU A 51 -14.74 -12.39 1.21
C GLU A 51 -13.65 -11.33 1.39
N TYR A 52 -12.69 -11.24 0.45
CA TYR A 52 -11.66 -10.21 0.49
C TYR A 52 -12.28 -8.81 0.40
N PHE A 53 -13.13 -8.55 -0.58
CA PHE A 53 -13.77 -7.24 -0.72
C PHE A 53 -14.68 -6.89 0.45
N LEU A 54 -15.49 -7.84 0.91
CA LEU A 54 -16.32 -7.64 2.11
C LEU A 54 -15.45 -7.36 3.33
N THR A 55 -14.37 -8.13 3.52
CA THR A 55 -13.44 -7.92 4.64
C THR A 55 -12.74 -6.56 4.56
N VAL A 56 -12.41 -6.07 3.37
CA VAL A 56 -11.87 -4.72 3.19
C VAL A 56 -12.88 -3.69 3.67
N ILE A 57 -14.13 -3.75 3.18
CA ILE A 57 -15.20 -2.82 3.53
C ILE A 57 -15.46 -2.85 5.04
N ASP A 58 -15.67 -4.04 5.61
CA ASP A 58 -15.93 -4.21 7.05
C ASP A 58 -14.78 -3.68 7.91
N SER A 59 -13.53 -4.02 7.50
CA SER A 59 -12.36 -3.58 8.24
C SER A 59 -12.13 -2.07 8.19
N MET A 60 -12.48 -1.43 7.07
CA MET A 60 -12.44 0.04 6.98
C MET A 60 -13.36 0.70 8.00
N MET A 61 -14.53 0.09 8.27
CA MET A 61 -15.52 0.62 9.22
C MET A 61 -14.99 0.73 10.65
N ASP A 62 -14.03 -0.13 11.01
CA ASP A 62 -13.42 -0.18 12.34
C ASP A 62 -12.27 0.82 12.51
N ALA A 63 -11.88 1.54 11.44
CA ALA A 63 -10.80 2.51 11.46
C ALA A 63 -11.12 3.71 12.35
N LYS A 64 -10.14 4.12 13.16
CA LYS A 64 -10.24 5.25 14.09
C LYS A 64 -9.28 6.39 13.76
N GLU A 65 -8.13 6.07 13.20
CA GLU A 65 -7.03 7.02 12.99
C GLU A 65 -6.60 7.13 11.53
N GLU A 66 -6.20 6.01 10.93
CA GLU A 66 -5.61 6.02 9.60
C GLU A 66 -5.90 4.75 8.82
N ILE A 67 -6.16 4.93 7.53
CA ILE A 67 -6.15 3.86 6.52
C ILE A 67 -5.07 4.16 5.50
N ILE A 68 -4.18 3.19 5.27
CA ILE A 68 -3.18 3.24 4.20
C ILE A 68 -3.45 2.07 3.26
N GLY A 69 -3.50 2.34 1.95
CA GLY A 69 -3.73 1.30 0.97
C GLY A 69 -2.81 1.38 -0.25
N CYS A 70 -2.26 0.24 -0.63
CA CYS A 70 -1.67 0.04 -1.95
C CYS A 70 -2.69 -0.71 -2.79
N ILE A 71 -3.31 -0.04 -3.75
CA ILE A 71 -4.48 -0.55 -4.48
C ILE A 71 -4.28 -0.44 -6.00
N THR A 72 -4.99 -1.28 -6.75
CA THR A 72 -4.89 -1.25 -8.22
C THR A 72 -5.58 -0.06 -8.85
N GLY A 73 -6.64 0.47 -8.22
CA GLY A 73 -7.43 1.56 -8.77
C GLY A 73 -8.14 1.22 -10.10
N ARG A 74 -8.27 -0.06 -10.46
CA ARG A 74 -8.89 -0.47 -11.70
C ARG A 74 -10.39 -0.16 -11.69
N HIS A 75 -10.90 0.36 -12.81
CA HIS A 75 -12.34 0.56 -12.97
C HIS A 75 -13.06 -0.80 -12.94
N PRO A 76 -14.05 -0.98 -12.08
CA PRO A 76 -14.78 -2.22 -11.99
C PRO A 76 -15.68 -2.43 -13.21
N THR A 77 -15.85 -3.69 -13.57
CA THR A 77 -16.82 -4.12 -14.60
C THR A 77 -17.90 -4.98 -13.96
N GLY A 78 -19.15 -4.80 -14.38
CA GLY A 78 -20.25 -5.62 -13.88
C GLY A 78 -20.55 -5.40 -12.40
N ASP A 79 -20.68 -6.49 -11.64
CA ASP A 79 -21.10 -6.49 -10.23
C ASP A 79 -20.13 -5.76 -9.28
N ASP A 80 -18.88 -5.58 -9.68
CA ASP A 80 -17.87 -4.87 -8.88
C ASP A 80 -18.14 -3.35 -8.78
N GLN A 81 -19.03 -2.76 -9.59
CA GLN A 81 -19.42 -1.35 -9.51
C GLN A 81 -20.06 -1.00 -8.17
N LYS A 82 -20.85 -1.91 -7.61
CA LYS A 82 -21.44 -1.74 -6.28
C LYS A 82 -20.36 -1.62 -5.22
N ILE A 83 -19.32 -2.47 -5.30
CA ILE A 83 -18.20 -2.45 -4.35
C ILE A 83 -17.49 -1.09 -4.34
N VAL A 84 -17.26 -0.50 -5.52
CA VAL A 84 -16.63 0.84 -5.59
C VAL A 84 -17.50 1.90 -4.93
N ARG A 85 -18.81 1.87 -5.15
CA ARG A 85 -19.75 2.79 -4.50
C ARG A 85 -19.68 2.66 -2.98
N ASP A 86 -19.77 1.43 -2.47
CA ASP A 86 -19.72 1.16 -1.04
C ASP A 86 -18.38 1.65 -0.43
N VAL A 87 -17.25 1.50 -1.16
CA VAL A 87 -15.95 2.01 -0.73
C VAL A 87 -15.93 3.54 -0.71
N VAL A 88 -16.45 4.22 -1.76
CA VAL A 88 -16.52 5.69 -1.81
C VAL A 88 -17.35 6.24 -0.65
N GLU A 89 -18.54 5.70 -0.40
CA GLU A 89 -19.39 6.09 0.72
C GLU A 89 -18.70 5.88 2.08
N ASN A 90 -17.93 4.80 2.22
CA ASN A 90 -17.15 4.55 3.42
C ASN A 90 -16.01 5.56 3.60
N ILE A 91 -15.29 5.90 2.52
CA ILE A 91 -14.25 6.93 2.54
C ILE A 91 -14.84 8.26 3.04
N GLU A 92 -15.92 8.73 2.41
CA GLU A 92 -16.57 9.98 2.81
C GLU A 92 -16.98 10.00 4.29
N ARG A 93 -17.57 8.89 4.76
CA ARG A 93 -18.01 8.77 6.15
C ARG A 93 -16.84 8.77 7.13
N LEU A 94 -15.75 8.10 6.80
CA LEU A 94 -14.56 7.99 7.66
C LEU A 94 -13.79 9.31 7.68
N VAL A 95 -13.63 9.98 6.55
CA VAL A 95 -13.00 11.29 6.46
C VAL A 95 -13.79 12.31 7.28
N LYS A 96 -15.14 12.31 7.22
CA LYS A 96 -15.99 13.14 8.08
C LYS A 96 -15.82 12.86 9.57
N LYS A 97 -15.39 11.65 9.95
CA LYS A 97 -15.05 11.28 11.34
C LYS A 97 -13.61 11.63 11.73
N GLY A 98 -12.81 12.20 10.81
CA GLY A 98 -11.42 12.58 11.06
C GLY A 98 -10.42 11.47 10.79
N VAL A 99 -10.82 10.33 10.19
CA VAL A 99 -9.90 9.26 9.78
C VAL A 99 -9.12 9.71 8.56
N ARG A 100 -7.80 9.62 8.60
CA ARG A 100 -6.93 9.92 7.47
C ARG A 100 -6.84 8.72 6.54
N ILE A 101 -7.14 8.94 5.25
CA ILE A 101 -7.13 7.87 4.25
C ILE A 101 -6.12 8.21 3.15
N ARG A 102 -5.14 7.33 2.94
CA ARG A 102 -4.07 7.49 1.96
C ARG A 102 -3.98 6.28 1.05
N TYR A 103 -4.08 6.50 -0.25
CA TYR A 103 -3.93 5.44 -1.25
C TYR A 103 -2.76 5.69 -2.18
N LEU A 104 -2.05 4.62 -2.51
CA LEU A 104 -1.01 4.58 -3.52
C LEU A 104 -1.45 3.66 -4.65
N MET A 105 -1.43 4.18 -5.87
CA MET A 105 -1.87 3.50 -7.09
C MET A 105 -0.75 3.42 -8.11
N PRO A 106 -0.74 2.42 -9.01
CA PRO A 106 0.18 2.37 -10.14
C PRO A 106 -0.16 3.48 -11.14
N LYS A 107 0.87 3.97 -11.83
CA LYS A 107 0.75 4.99 -12.89
C LYS A 107 0.22 4.39 -14.20
N PHE A 108 -1.08 4.10 -14.24
CA PHE A 108 -1.79 3.71 -15.45
C PHE A 108 -2.95 4.68 -15.70
N PRO A 109 -3.14 5.22 -16.93
CA PRO A 109 -4.20 6.20 -17.20
C PRO A 109 -5.61 5.71 -16.86
N ASP A 110 -5.90 4.43 -17.05
CA ASP A 110 -7.17 3.79 -16.71
C ASP A 110 -7.46 3.73 -15.18
N ARG A 111 -6.51 4.16 -14.35
CA ARG A 111 -6.68 4.28 -12.89
C ARG A 111 -7.16 5.66 -12.44
N LEU A 112 -7.15 6.63 -13.35
CA LEU A 112 -7.55 8.01 -13.02
C LEU A 112 -8.99 8.10 -12.53
N ARG A 113 -9.93 7.34 -13.10
CA ARG A 113 -11.34 7.38 -12.68
C ARG A 113 -11.53 7.01 -11.20
N ILE A 114 -10.91 5.93 -10.74
CA ILE A 114 -10.99 5.53 -9.32
C ILE A 114 -10.24 6.52 -8.44
N GLY A 115 -9.08 7.00 -8.89
CA GLY A 115 -8.34 8.03 -8.18
C GLY A 115 -9.14 9.31 -8.00
N TYR A 116 -9.86 9.75 -9.03
CA TYR A 116 -10.78 10.87 -8.96
C TYR A 116 -11.88 10.66 -7.90
N LEU A 117 -12.60 9.55 -7.99
CA LEU A 117 -13.68 9.23 -7.04
C LEU A 117 -13.20 9.22 -5.59
N TYR A 118 -12.05 8.62 -5.33
CA TYR A 118 -11.51 8.54 -3.98
C TYR A 118 -10.97 9.89 -3.49
N THR A 119 -10.40 10.70 -4.38
CA THR A 119 -9.97 12.06 -4.05
C THR A 119 -11.17 12.95 -3.73
N GLN A 120 -12.26 12.88 -4.50
CA GLN A 120 -13.50 13.60 -4.23
C GLN A 120 -14.15 13.18 -2.90
N ALA A 121 -14.04 11.90 -2.55
CA ALA A 121 -14.48 11.38 -1.26
C ALA A 121 -13.60 11.83 -0.07
N GLY A 122 -12.48 12.51 -0.34
CA GLY A 122 -11.58 13.08 0.67
C GLY A 122 -10.36 12.22 1.01
N ALA A 123 -10.08 11.16 0.27
CA ALA A 123 -8.84 10.40 0.43
C ALA A 123 -7.66 11.10 -0.26
N GLU A 124 -6.48 10.99 0.31
CA GLU A 124 -5.23 11.36 -0.33
C GLU A 124 -4.81 10.24 -1.31
N VAL A 125 -4.95 10.49 -2.60
CA VAL A 125 -4.55 9.54 -3.64
C VAL A 125 -3.23 9.98 -4.28
N ARG A 126 -2.27 9.05 -4.34
CA ARG A 126 -0.98 9.25 -4.98
C ARG A 126 -0.69 8.14 -5.99
N TYR A 127 0.14 8.43 -6.97
CA TYR A 127 0.55 7.52 -8.04
C TYR A 127 2.05 7.30 -8.01
N SER A 128 2.49 6.06 -8.21
CA SER A 128 3.92 5.71 -8.25
C SER A 128 4.19 4.57 -9.24
N SER A 129 5.42 4.51 -9.73
CA SER A 129 5.93 3.40 -10.55
C SER A 129 6.79 2.44 -9.74
N CYS A 130 6.76 2.48 -8.40
CA CYS A 130 7.55 1.57 -7.59
C CYS A 130 7.03 0.13 -7.68
N LEU A 131 7.91 -0.85 -7.51
CA LEU A 131 7.56 -2.27 -7.63
C LEU A 131 6.46 -2.71 -6.66
N MET A 132 6.36 -2.06 -5.51
CA MET A 132 5.35 -2.40 -4.52
C MET A 132 3.93 -2.23 -5.05
N VAL A 133 3.63 -1.10 -5.72
CA VAL A 133 2.27 -0.82 -6.24
C VAL A 133 1.86 -1.75 -7.37
N HIS A 134 2.83 -2.36 -8.06
CA HIS A 134 2.57 -3.32 -9.13
C HIS A 134 2.36 -4.74 -8.61
N ASN A 135 2.99 -5.10 -7.50
CA ASN A 135 3.09 -6.50 -7.06
C ASN A 135 2.26 -6.82 -5.81
N ILE A 136 1.97 -5.83 -4.96
CA ILE A 136 1.29 -6.07 -3.68
C ILE A 136 0.09 -5.15 -3.56
N ARG A 137 -1.03 -5.72 -3.15
CA ARG A 137 -2.25 -5.00 -2.80
C ARG A 137 -2.51 -5.21 -1.33
N PHE A 138 -2.63 -4.13 -0.60
CA PHE A 138 -2.98 -4.22 0.81
C PHE A 138 -3.75 -2.99 1.28
N ILE A 139 -4.51 -3.18 2.33
CA ILE A 139 -5.06 -2.10 3.15
C ILE A 139 -4.61 -2.34 4.57
N LEU A 140 -4.11 -1.29 5.18
CA LEU A 140 -3.63 -1.26 6.53
C LEU A 140 -4.53 -0.33 7.34
N ILE A 141 -4.99 -0.78 8.50
CA ILE A 141 -5.94 -0.06 9.33
C ILE A 141 -5.33 0.12 10.72
N ASP A 142 -5.17 1.39 11.12
CA ASP A 142 -4.68 1.83 12.42
C ASP A 142 -3.39 1.11 12.88
N GLU A 143 -2.49 0.78 11.94
CA GLU A 143 -1.24 0.04 12.20
C GLU A 143 -1.42 -1.32 12.92
N ARG A 144 -2.63 -1.88 12.96
CA ARG A 144 -2.96 -3.10 13.69
C ARG A 144 -3.43 -4.24 12.82
N LEU A 145 -4.12 -3.89 11.75
CA LEU A 145 -4.74 -4.86 10.85
C LEU A 145 -4.28 -4.64 9.43
N VAL A 146 -3.86 -5.72 8.79
CA VAL A 146 -3.49 -5.75 7.38
C VAL A 146 -4.43 -6.68 6.62
N VAL A 147 -5.00 -6.20 5.52
CA VAL A 147 -5.74 -7.02 4.56
C VAL A 147 -4.96 -7.03 3.25
N ILE A 148 -4.40 -8.17 2.87
CA ILE A 148 -3.58 -8.33 1.67
C ILE A 148 -4.38 -9.06 0.61
N GLY A 149 -4.38 -8.53 -0.61
CA GLY A 149 -4.89 -9.21 -1.80
C GLY A 149 -3.75 -9.73 -2.66
N ILE A 150 -3.78 -11.00 -3.02
CA ILE A 150 -2.81 -11.60 -3.92
C ILE A 150 -3.45 -11.79 -5.28
N PRO A 151 -2.85 -11.21 -6.35
CA PRO A 151 -3.30 -11.41 -7.71
C PRO A 151 -3.07 -12.86 -8.17
N GLU A 152 -3.79 -13.27 -9.19
CA GLU A 152 -3.66 -14.62 -9.78
C GLU A 152 -2.33 -14.82 -10.49
N ILE A 153 -1.91 -13.80 -11.22
CA ILE A 153 -0.66 -13.70 -11.97
C ILE A 153 -0.06 -12.32 -11.67
N ILE A 154 1.22 -12.13 -11.69
CA ILE A 154 1.87 -10.83 -11.54
C ILE A 154 1.75 -10.10 -12.88
N GLY A 155 0.99 -9.01 -12.93
CA GLY A 155 0.79 -8.21 -14.15
C GLY A 155 -0.44 -7.31 -14.15
N GLU A 156 -0.66 -6.60 -15.26
CA GLU A 156 -1.58 -5.46 -15.35
C GLU A 156 -3.09 -5.80 -15.28
N LYS A 157 -3.48 -7.04 -15.55
CA LYS A 157 -4.89 -7.38 -15.85
C LYS A 157 -5.61 -8.17 -14.75
N GLU A 158 -5.12 -8.18 -13.50
CA GLU A 158 -5.52 -9.24 -12.63
C GLU A 158 -6.45 -8.92 -11.49
N ALA A 159 -7.43 -9.81 -11.36
CA ALA A 159 -8.30 -9.88 -10.21
C ALA A 159 -7.56 -10.45 -8.99
N THR A 160 -7.91 -10.00 -7.80
CA THR A 160 -7.48 -10.63 -6.55
C THR A 160 -8.10 -12.03 -6.45
N LYS A 161 -7.28 -13.07 -6.45
CA LYS A 161 -7.74 -14.47 -6.33
C LYS A 161 -7.98 -14.88 -4.88
N LYS A 162 -7.05 -14.50 -4.02
CA LYS A 162 -7.06 -14.80 -2.59
C LYS A 162 -6.75 -13.57 -1.79
N GLY A 163 -7.33 -13.47 -0.62
CA GLY A 163 -7.00 -12.44 0.35
C GLY A 163 -6.55 -13.04 1.68
N TYR A 164 -5.91 -12.22 2.48
CA TYR A 164 -5.46 -12.57 3.83
C TYR A 164 -5.78 -11.42 4.76
N ARG A 165 -6.47 -11.72 5.85
CA ARG A 165 -6.69 -10.79 6.95
C ARG A 165 -5.71 -11.14 8.05
N ILE A 166 -4.81 -10.24 8.38
CA ILE A 166 -3.66 -10.49 9.26
C ILE A 166 -3.65 -9.40 10.34
N PRO A 167 -4.11 -9.69 11.56
CA PRO A 167 -3.93 -8.77 12.69
C PRO A 167 -2.48 -8.87 13.17
N SER A 168 -1.64 -7.94 12.76
CA SER A 168 -0.22 -7.88 13.13
C SER A 168 0.31 -6.46 13.01
N GLU A 169 0.66 -5.87 14.15
CA GLU A 169 1.30 -4.55 14.24
C GLU A 169 2.68 -4.56 13.56
N GLY A 170 3.46 -5.62 13.75
CA GLY A 170 4.78 -5.73 13.14
C GLY A 170 4.74 -5.73 11.61
N LEU A 171 3.79 -6.47 11.00
CA LEU A 171 3.60 -6.47 9.55
C LEU A 171 3.07 -5.12 9.08
N ALA A 172 2.15 -4.51 9.82
CA ALA A 172 1.61 -3.20 9.53
C ALA A 172 2.72 -2.13 9.48
N MET A 173 3.61 -2.10 10.46
CA MET A 173 4.76 -1.18 10.50
C MET A 173 5.70 -1.37 9.30
N ILE A 174 6.00 -2.62 8.92
CA ILE A 174 6.84 -2.93 7.76
C ILE A 174 6.20 -2.38 6.48
N LEU A 175 4.92 -2.67 6.25
CA LEU A 175 4.21 -2.21 5.05
C LEU A 175 4.06 -0.69 5.01
N LYS A 176 3.80 -0.05 6.16
CA LYS A 176 3.75 1.42 6.28
C LYS A 176 5.12 2.04 5.96
N GLY A 177 6.19 1.44 6.44
CA GLY A 177 7.56 1.86 6.10
C GLY A 177 7.82 1.82 4.60
N HIS A 178 7.48 0.72 3.94
CA HIS A 178 7.61 0.58 2.50
C HIS A 178 6.70 1.54 1.71
N PHE A 179 5.47 1.75 2.16
CA PHE A 179 4.54 2.71 1.56
C PHE A 179 5.12 4.13 1.57
N ASN A 180 5.67 4.56 2.69
CA ASN A 180 6.27 5.89 2.84
C ASN A 180 7.60 6.03 2.04
N ALA A 181 8.37 4.93 1.91
CA ALA A 181 9.64 4.90 1.17
C ALA A 181 9.46 4.67 -0.34
N CYS A 182 8.24 4.46 -0.81
CA CYS A 182 7.96 4.17 -2.22
C CYS A 182 8.24 5.40 -3.08
N GLY A 183 9.39 5.47 -3.71
CA GLY A 183 9.91 6.41 -4.72
C GLY A 183 9.14 7.73 -4.96
N LYS A 184 9.28 8.30 -6.16
CA LYS A 184 8.54 9.52 -6.53
C LYS A 184 7.03 9.22 -6.59
N GLN A 185 6.28 9.89 -5.73
CA GLN A 185 4.82 9.82 -5.69
C GLN A 185 4.24 11.11 -6.24
N LEU A 186 3.28 11.02 -7.15
CA LEU A 186 2.54 12.15 -7.69
C LEU A 186 1.14 12.19 -7.06
N SER A 187 0.66 13.36 -6.73
CA SER A 187 -0.75 13.60 -6.39
C SER A 187 -1.64 13.29 -7.60
N PHE A 188 -2.95 13.21 -7.38
CA PHE A 188 -3.93 13.04 -8.46
C PHE A 188 -3.76 14.14 -9.54
N ALA A 189 -3.69 15.40 -9.14
CA ALA A 189 -3.54 16.53 -10.06
C ALA A 189 -2.22 16.49 -10.85
N GLU A 190 -1.10 16.18 -10.19
CA GLU A 190 0.20 16.04 -10.86
C GLU A 190 0.21 14.89 -11.85
N TYR A 191 -0.39 13.76 -11.51
CA TYR A 191 -0.46 12.62 -12.42
C TYR A 191 -1.43 12.89 -13.59
N LEU A 192 -2.55 13.55 -13.35
CA LEU A 192 -3.46 13.98 -14.40
C LEU A 192 -2.75 14.88 -15.42
N ARG A 193 -1.98 15.87 -14.96
CA ARG A 193 -1.14 16.72 -15.84
C ARG A 193 -0.10 15.92 -16.62
N GLU A 194 0.55 14.96 -15.97
CA GLU A 194 1.51 14.07 -16.64
C GLU A 194 0.81 13.28 -17.78
N VAL A 195 -0.38 12.73 -17.53
CA VAL A 195 -1.15 12.00 -18.56
C VAL A 195 -1.59 12.91 -19.69
N ILE A 196 -2.11 14.11 -19.42
CA ILE A 196 -2.49 15.09 -20.44
C ILE A 196 -1.28 15.43 -21.34
N SER A 197 -0.11 15.64 -20.74
CA SER A 197 1.09 16.03 -21.47
C SER A 197 1.71 14.90 -22.31
N GLN A 198 1.58 13.64 -21.87
CA GLN A 198 2.26 12.49 -22.47
C GLN A 198 1.38 11.68 -23.43
N SER A 199 0.09 11.58 -23.17
CA SER A 199 -0.79 10.67 -23.92
C SER A 199 -1.26 11.26 -25.26
N GLY A 200 -1.13 12.58 -25.48
CA GLY A 200 -1.76 13.26 -26.61
C GLY A 200 -3.30 13.15 -26.60
N ALA A 201 -3.88 12.60 -25.53
CA ALA A 201 -5.32 12.53 -25.37
C ALA A 201 -5.90 13.93 -25.26
N THR A 202 -6.95 14.20 -26.02
CA THR A 202 -7.62 15.49 -25.91
C THR A 202 -8.31 15.61 -24.54
N PRO A 203 -8.39 16.81 -23.94
CA PRO A 203 -9.12 17.02 -22.69
C PRO A 203 -10.53 16.41 -22.72
N LYS A 204 -11.20 16.45 -23.87
CA LYS A 204 -12.53 15.87 -24.06
C LYS A 204 -12.59 14.35 -23.84
N ILE A 205 -11.58 13.61 -24.32
CA ILE A 205 -11.51 12.15 -24.11
C ILE A 205 -11.31 11.84 -22.62
N LEU A 206 -10.39 12.55 -21.96
CA LEU A 206 -10.13 12.34 -20.53
C LEU A 206 -11.32 12.75 -19.65
N ALA A 207 -12.00 13.87 -19.97
CA ALA A 207 -13.21 14.29 -19.29
C ALA A 207 -14.31 13.21 -19.40
N HIS A 208 -14.50 12.65 -20.60
CA HIS A 208 -15.44 11.54 -20.81
C HIS A 208 -15.05 10.29 -20.01
N GLU A 209 -13.77 9.89 -19.99
CA GLU A 209 -13.30 8.75 -19.19
C GLU A 209 -13.46 8.96 -17.68
N LEU A 210 -13.24 10.18 -17.20
CA LEU A 210 -13.45 10.57 -15.83
C LEU A 210 -14.93 10.80 -15.50
N GLN A 211 -15.83 10.84 -16.50
CA GLN A 211 -17.25 11.17 -16.37
C GLN A 211 -17.47 12.52 -15.66
N ILE A 212 -16.72 13.53 -16.10
CA ILE A 212 -16.80 14.94 -15.66
C ILE A 212 -16.89 15.82 -16.90
N ASP A 213 -17.19 17.10 -16.71
CA ASP A 213 -17.10 18.10 -17.80
C ASP A 213 -15.66 18.60 -18.01
N GLU A 214 -15.44 19.28 -19.13
CA GLU A 214 -14.11 19.78 -19.48
C GLU A 214 -13.65 20.90 -18.52
N GLU A 215 -14.57 21.71 -18.00
CA GLU A 215 -14.25 22.77 -17.04
C GLU A 215 -13.73 22.19 -15.73
N GLU A 216 -14.37 21.12 -15.24
CA GLU A 216 -13.89 20.41 -14.06
C GLU A 216 -12.53 19.76 -14.27
N LEU A 217 -12.30 19.18 -15.46
CA LEU A 217 -10.99 18.62 -15.80
C LEU A 217 -9.90 19.69 -15.77
N GLU A 218 -10.15 20.86 -16.35
CA GLU A 218 -9.20 21.99 -16.33
C GLU A 218 -8.93 22.47 -14.91
N ARG A 219 -9.97 22.59 -14.10
CA ARG A 219 -9.81 22.95 -12.68
C ARG A 219 -8.96 21.94 -11.88
N LEU A 220 -9.11 20.64 -12.16
CA LEU A 220 -8.34 19.57 -11.52
C LEU A 220 -6.88 19.50 -12.01
N ALA A 221 -6.65 19.93 -13.24
CA ALA A 221 -5.33 19.96 -13.85
C ALA A 221 -4.56 21.27 -13.59
N GLY A 222 -5.23 22.39 -13.28
CA GLY A 222 -4.59 23.68 -12.93
C GLY A 222 -3.95 23.66 -11.59
#